data_0add7323ccad68bb6d6158acb63d9e1a
#
_entry.id   0add7323ccad68bb6d6158acb63d9e1a
#
_cell.length_a   1.000
_cell.length_b   1.000
_cell.length_c   1.000
_cell.angle_alpha   90.00
_cell.angle_beta   90.00
_cell.angle_gamma   90.00
#
_symmetry.space_group_name_H-M   'P 1'
#
loop_
_entity.id
_entity.type
_entity.pdbx_description
1 polymer ?
#
loop_
_entity_poly.entity_id
_entity_poly.type
_entity_poly.pdbx_seq_one_letter_code
_entity_poly.pdbx_strand_id
1 'polypeptide(L)'
;MEYDLEDGSTLPFPKSSFQGVVVTNYLYRPIFPQLLNLLDDGGILIYETFAVGNEKYGRPTNPDYLLKSGELISLVSSQMRIIAYEECLVRRPAKAYVQRITAAKN
;
A
#
# COMPACT_ATOMS: atom_id res chain seq x y z
N MET A 1 11.07 -4.79 -5.66
CA MET A 1 10.24 -5.74 -6.45
C MET A 1 8.85 -5.17 -6.63
N GLU A 2 8.32 -5.32 -7.80
CA GLU A 2 6.98 -4.85 -8.14
C GLU A 2 6.17 -6.02 -8.68
N TYR A 3 4.92 -6.15 -8.26
CA TYR A 3 4.07 -7.27 -8.61
C TYR A 3 2.62 -6.83 -8.76
N ASP A 4 1.94 -7.36 -9.78
CA ASP A 4 0.55 -7.06 -10.03
C ASP A 4 -0.34 -7.95 -9.14
N LEU A 5 -1.15 -7.31 -8.31
CA LEU A 5 -2.01 -7.99 -7.34
C LEU A 5 -3.50 -7.95 -7.74
N GLU A 6 -3.80 -7.62 -8.98
CA GLU A 6 -5.18 -7.35 -9.41
C GLU A 6 -6.12 -8.55 -9.26
N ASP A 7 -5.61 -9.77 -9.31
CA ASP A 7 -6.44 -10.96 -9.20
C ASP A 7 -6.76 -11.33 -7.75
N GLY A 8 -6.13 -10.69 -6.77
CA GLY A 8 -6.35 -10.96 -5.36
C GLY A 8 -5.95 -12.33 -4.89
N SER A 9 -5.24 -13.11 -5.72
CA SER A 9 -4.84 -14.45 -5.36
C SER A 9 -3.66 -14.46 -4.38
N THR A 10 -3.37 -15.64 -3.82
CA THR A 10 -2.22 -15.81 -2.94
C THR A 10 -0.93 -15.51 -3.71
N LEU A 11 -0.06 -14.74 -3.09
CA LEU A 11 1.23 -14.40 -3.69
C LEU A 11 2.09 -15.65 -3.86
N PRO A 12 2.74 -15.82 -5.02
CA PRO A 12 3.49 -17.03 -5.33
C PRO A 12 4.90 -17.08 -4.74
N PHE A 13 5.23 -16.21 -3.82
CA PHE A 13 6.58 -16.06 -3.30
C PHE A 13 6.70 -16.62 -1.88
N PRO A 14 7.84 -17.23 -1.53
CA PRO A 14 8.09 -17.66 -0.15
C PRO A 14 8.23 -16.48 0.80
N LYS A 15 8.05 -16.75 2.10
CA LYS A 15 8.25 -15.75 3.14
C LYS A 15 9.68 -15.23 3.09
N SER A 16 9.85 -13.98 3.51
CA SER A 16 11.16 -13.35 3.70
C SER A 16 12.05 -13.45 2.45
N SER A 17 11.44 -13.37 1.27
CA SER A 17 12.18 -13.51 0.02
C SER A 17 12.66 -12.19 -0.55
N PHE A 18 12.23 -11.03 0.02
CA PHE A 18 12.53 -9.73 -0.57
C PHE A 18 12.99 -8.72 0.48
N GLN A 19 13.94 -7.86 0.08
CA GLN A 19 14.40 -6.73 0.89
C GLN A 19 13.56 -5.48 0.65
N GLY A 20 12.76 -5.45 -0.40
CA GLY A 20 11.88 -4.34 -0.71
C GLY A 20 10.69 -4.77 -1.54
N VAL A 21 9.54 -4.18 -1.24
CA VAL A 21 8.30 -4.40 -2.00
C VAL A 21 7.66 -3.05 -2.25
N VAL A 22 7.29 -2.78 -3.50
CA VAL A 22 6.60 -1.55 -3.91
C VAL A 22 5.26 -1.92 -4.51
N VAL A 23 4.19 -1.30 -4.01
CA VAL A 23 2.84 -1.49 -4.52
C VAL A 23 2.23 -0.12 -4.82
N THR A 24 1.67 0.06 -6.02
CA THR A 24 1.01 1.29 -6.41
C THR A 24 -0.35 1.01 -7.04
N ASN A 25 -1.30 1.91 -6.79
CA ASN A 25 -2.61 1.95 -7.44
C ASN A 25 -3.42 0.66 -7.31
N TYR A 26 -3.26 -0.04 -6.18
CA TYR A 26 -3.98 -1.27 -5.91
C TYR A 26 -4.37 -1.33 -4.43
N LEU A 27 -5.61 -1.76 -4.15
CA LEU A 27 -6.06 -1.96 -2.79
C LEU A 27 -6.84 -3.26 -2.69
N TYR A 28 -6.28 -4.21 -1.94
CA TYR A 28 -6.95 -5.42 -1.53
C TYR A 28 -6.47 -5.73 -0.12
N ARG A 29 -7.29 -5.39 0.85
CA ARG A 29 -6.87 -5.42 2.26
C ARG A 29 -6.41 -6.78 2.75
N PRO A 30 -7.05 -7.90 2.37
CA PRO A 30 -6.60 -9.21 2.85
C PRO A 30 -5.19 -9.62 2.41
N ILE A 31 -4.58 -8.93 1.41
CA ILE A 31 -3.24 -9.26 0.94
C ILE A 31 -2.14 -8.74 1.89
N PHE A 32 -2.45 -7.78 2.77
CA PHE A 32 -1.43 -7.12 3.60
C PHE A 32 -0.62 -8.09 4.46
N PRO A 33 -1.21 -9.06 5.16
CA PRO A 33 -0.38 -10.03 5.91
C PRO A 33 0.61 -10.77 5.02
N GLN A 34 0.21 -11.09 3.79
CA GLN A 34 1.10 -11.78 2.84
C GLN A 34 2.23 -10.86 2.38
N LEU A 35 1.92 -9.58 2.10
CA LEU A 35 2.95 -8.61 1.73
C LEU A 35 3.99 -8.46 2.82
N LEU A 36 3.55 -8.35 4.06
CA LEU A 36 4.46 -8.20 5.21
C LEU A 36 5.34 -9.45 5.36
N ASN A 37 4.79 -10.64 5.09
CA ASN A 37 5.54 -11.88 5.18
C ASN A 37 6.60 -12.02 4.07
N LEU A 38 6.44 -11.33 2.95
CA LEU A 38 7.44 -11.36 1.87
C LEU A 38 8.73 -10.66 2.26
N LEU A 39 8.67 -9.71 3.18
CA LEU A 39 9.83 -8.91 3.54
C LEU A 39 10.73 -9.62 4.52
N ASP A 40 12.04 -9.55 4.26
CA ASP A 40 13.06 -9.88 5.25
C ASP A 40 13.01 -8.91 6.42
N ASP A 41 13.59 -9.30 7.54
CA ASP A 41 13.78 -8.38 8.65
C ASP A 41 14.55 -7.15 8.17
N GLY A 42 14.05 -5.97 8.50
CA GLY A 42 14.60 -4.72 8.00
C GLY A 42 14.21 -4.37 6.56
N GLY A 43 13.45 -5.23 5.89
CA GLY A 43 12.99 -4.96 4.53
C GLY A 43 12.03 -3.78 4.47
N ILE A 44 11.96 -3.13 3.32
CA ILE A 44 11.22 -1.89 3.13
C ILE A 44 9.96 -2.14 2.30
N LEU A 45 8.84 -1.63 2.78
CA LEU A 45 7.58 -1.55 2.03
C LEU A 45 7.35 -0.11 1.60
N ILE A 46 7.06 0.08 0.33
CA ILE A 46 6.56 1.35 -0.19
C ILE A 46 5.19 1.04 -0.80
N TYR A 47 4.15 1.68 -0.27
CA TYR A 47 2.78 1.44 -0.72
C TYR A 47 2.08 2.77 -0.96
N GLU A 48 1.47 2.91 -2.13
CA GLU A 48 0.70 4.11 -2.48
C GLU A 48 -0.55 3.70 -3.23
N THR A 49 -1.71 4.18 -2.79
CA THR A 49 -2.94 4.01 -3.55
C THR A 49 -3.93 5.12 -3.20
N PHE A 50 -5.09 5.07 -3.82
CA PHE A 50 -6.09 6.12 -3.71
C PHE A 50 -6.78 6.08 -2.36
N ALA A 51 -7.14 7.27 -1.86
CA ALA A 51 -7.80 7.45 -0.57
C ALA A 51 -9.17 8.12 -0.76
N VAL A 52 -10.01 8.02 0.26
CA VAL A 52 -11.30 8.72 0.29
C VAL A 52 -11.08 10.21 0.04
N GLY A 53 -11.82 10.76 -0.89
CA GLY A 53 -11.62 12.09 -1.45
C GLY A 53 -11.23 12.05 -2.93
N ASN A 54 -10.67 10.93 -3.38
CA ASN A 54 -10.26 10.76 -4.77
C ASN A 54 -11.45 10.78 -5.74
N GLU A 55 -12.64 10.40 -5.30
CA GLU A 55 -13.85 10.39 -6.11
C GLU A 55 -14.20 11.76 -6.69
N LYS A 56 -13.66 12.82 -6.09
CA LYS A 56 -13.83 14.19 -6.61
C LYS A 56 -13.00 14.46 -7.87
N TYR A 57 -12.01 13.63 -8.13
CA TYR A 57 -11.02 13.87 -9.19
C TYR A 57 -11.05 12.82 -10.29
N GLY A 58 -11.62 11.64 -10.02
CA GLY A 58 -11.68 10.58 -10.99
C GLY A 58 -11.86 9.22 -10.35
N ARG A 59 -11.49 8.19 -11.07
CA ARG A 59 -11.59 6.81 -10.59
C ARG A 59 -10.34 6.40 -9.83
N PRO A 60 -10.45 5.48 -8.88
CA PRO A 60 -11.66 4.78 -8.45
C PRO A 60 -12.59 5.67 -7.63
N THR A 61 -13.88 5.40 -7.69
CA THR A 61 -14.91 6.08 -6.89
C THR A 61 -15.54 5.16 -5.85
N ASN A 62 -15.43 3.85 -6.04
CA ASN A 62 -15.98 2.87 -5.11
C ASN A 62 -15.20 2.89 -3.80
N PRO A 63 -15.88 3.09 -2.65
CA PRO A 63 -15.19 3.12 -1.34
C PRO A 63 -14.36 1.87 -1.04
N ASP A 64 -14.70 0.72 -1.61
CA ASP A 64 -13.92 -0.50 -1.39
C ASP A 64 -12.48 -0.40 -1.92
N TYR A 65 -12.24 0.51 -2.84
CA TYR A 65 -10.92 0.74 -3.44
C TYR A 65 -10.26 2.01 -2.93
N LEU A 66 -10.81 2.62 -1.89
CA LEU A 66 -10.30 3.86 -1.32
C LEU A 66 -9.91 3.64 0.13
N LEU A 67 -8.69 4.06 0.48
CA LEU A 67 -8.20 3.99 1.85
C LEU A 67 -8.93 5.02 2.70
N LYS A 68 -9.33 4.63 3.90
CA LYS A 68 -9.80 5.56 4.91
C LYS A 68 -8.60 6.33 5.48
N SER A 69 -8.86 7.51 6.03
CA SER A 69 -7.78 8.33 6.62
C SER A 69 -6.95 7.52 7.62
N GLY A 70 -5.65 7.54 7.46
CA GLY A 70 -4.72 6.83 8.32
C GLY A 70 -4.69 5.32 8.16
N GLU A 71 -5.42 4.76 7.21
CA GLU A 71 -5.59 3.31 7.11
C GLU A 71 -4.28 2.57 6.85
N LEU A 72 -3.38 3.11 6.01
CA LEU A 72 -2.09 2.46 5.76
C LEU A 72 -1.27 2.30 7.04
N ILE A 73 -1.32 3.29 7.92
CA ILE A 73 -0.65 3.19 9.21
C ILE A 73 -1.20 2.00 9.99
N SER A 74 -2.53 1.88 10.08
CA SER A 74 -3.18 0.79 10.81
C SER A 74 -2.83 -0.58 10.24
N LEU A 75 -2.72 -0.68 8.93
CA LEU A 75 -2.45 -1.96 8.26
C LEU A 75 -1.04 -2.50 8.51
N VAL A 76 -0.07 -1.63 8.78
CA VAL A 76 1.34 -2.06 8.91
C VAL A 76 1.91 -1.90 10.31
N SER A 77 1.30 -1.09 11.17
CA SER A 77 1.93 -0.65 12.42
C SER A 77 2.26 -1.78 13.39
N SER A 78 1.57 -2.91 13.34
CA SER A 78 1.83 -4.03 14.24
C SER A 78 3.14 -4.75 13.94
N GLN A 79 3.66 -4.65 12.72
CA GLN A 79 4.83 -5.40 12.29
C GLN A 79 5.94 -4.53 11.73
N MET A 80 5.68 -3.24 11.53
CA MET A 80 6.61 -2.36 10.82
C MET A 80 6.84 -1.06 11.57
N ARG A 81 8.04 -0.51 11.37
CA ARG A 81 8.37 0.84 11.81
C ARG A 81 8.09 1.80 10.66
N ILE A 82 7.25 2.78 10.90
CA ILE A 82 6.88 3.76 9.88
C ILE A 82 8.00 4.78 9.72
N ILE A 83 8.50 4.92 8.50
CA ILE A 83 9.57 5.87 8.18
C ILE A 83 8.97 7.17 7.66
N ALA A 84 7.97 7.08 6.78
CA ALA A 84 7.30 8.24 6.22
C ALA A 84 5.86 7.89 5.86
N TYR A 85 4.98 8.86 6.01
CA TYR A 85 3.57 8.70 5.66
C TYR A 85 3.02 10.02 5.16
N GLU A 86 2.23 9.96 4.09
CA GLU A 86 1.52 11.11 3.57
C GLU A 86 0.09 10.72 3.20
N GLU A 87 -0.81 11.66 3.44
CA GLU A 87 -2.18 11.59 2.91
C GLU A 87 -2.41 12.92 2.23
N CYS A 88 -2.48 12.96 0.90
CA CYS A 88 -2.39 14.21 0.19
C CYS A 88 -3.01 14.18 -1.20
N LEU A 89 -3.27 15.37 -1.72
CA LEU A 89 -3.63 15.58 -3.12
C LEU A 89 -2.35 15.63 -3.95
N VAL A 90 -2.21 14.73 -4.91
CA VAL A 90 -1.18 14.82 -5.93
C VAL A 90 -1.78 15.45 -7.18
N ARG A 91 -0.95 16.14 -7.96
CA ARG A 91 -1.42 16.89 -9.12
C ARG A 91 -0.94 16.31 -10.45
N ARG A 92 0.06 15.45 -10.41
CA ARG A 92 0.66 14.85 -11.61
C ARG A 92 0.76 13.35 -11.46
N PRO A 93 0.53 12.60 -12.52
CA PRO A 93 0.17 13.04 -13.89
C PRO A 93 -1.24 13.61 -13.98
N ALA A 94 -2.10 13.32 -13.02
CA ALA A 94 -3.45 13.88 -12.90
C ALA A 94 -3.78 14.08 -11.43
N LYS A 95 -4.77 14.92 -11.13
CA LYS A 95 -5.20 15.12 -9.74
C LYS A 95 -5.74 13.82 -9.16
N ALA A 96 -5.25 13.46 -7.98
CA ALA A 96 -5.71 12.28 -7.24
C ALA A 96 -5.46 12.48 -5.77
N TYR A 97 -6.33 11.93 -4.93
CA TYR A 97 -6.14 11.93 -3.48
C TYR A 97 -5.62 10.57 -3.07
N VAL A 98 -4.45 10.55 -2.44
CA VAL A 98 -3.72 9.31 -2.16
C VAL A 98 -3.21 9.25 -0.73
N GLN A 99 -2.94 8.02 -0.28
CA GLN A 99 -2.06 7.77 0.86
C GLN A 99 -0.83 7.05 0.36
N ARG A 100 0.32 7.39 0.94
CA ARG A 100 1.57 6.69 0.67
C ARG A 100 2.33 6.47 1.97
N ILE A 101 2.99 5.32 2.07
CA ILE A 101 3.74 4.96 3.25
C ILE A 101 5.05 4.30 2.85
N THR A 102 6.09 4.61 3.62
CA THR A 102 7.36 3.89 3.60
C THR A 102 7.58 3.35 4.99
N ALA A 103 7.76 2.05 5.10
CA ALA A 103 7.92 1.40 6.40
C ALA A 103 8.96 0.30 6.32
N ALA A 104 9.61 0.03 7.44
CA ALA A 104 10.62 -1.02 7.56
C ALA A 104 10.09 -2.12 8.46
N LYS A 105 10.28 -3.38 8.04
CA LYS A 105 9.89 -4.53 8.86
C LYS A 105 10.79 -4.66 10.07
N ASN A 106 10.16 -4.81 11.20
CA ASN A 106 10.88 -4.99 12.49
C ASN A 106 11.69 -6.28 12.53
#